data_8e0cc98fa0bbb0d0c2b61f6cd73e8524
#
_entry.id   8e0cc98fa0bbb0d0c2b61f6cd73e8524
#
_cell.length_a   1.000
_cell.length_b   1.000
_cell.length_c   1.000
_cell.angle_alpha   90.00
_cell.angle_beta   90.00
_cell.angle_gamma   90.00
#
_symmetry.space_group_name_H-M   'P 1'
#
loop_
_entity.id
_entity.type
_entity.pdbx_description
1 polymer ?
#
loop_
_entity_poly.entity_id
_entity_poly.type
_entity_poly.pdbx_seq_one_letter_code
_entity_poly.pdbx_strand_id
1 'polypeptide(L)'
;MGRWTVYVLIAIGFAIACAFLSNWQFERNETRSEQIALVEENYDADPVPLADLIGDDGVLDPGDVWHPVVLNGEYIADDQLLVRNRPHGGTSAFEVLVPFRDVDGRVFIVDRGWVPPGDGDSPDSVPAPPTGEVEVIVRLRPGEQLPASGRGAPDGQVPTINLPSIAELVDGDVITSAYGQIVSETPPGDGTLGGFDSPTDDPGPHLSYAIQWILFALMGFVFIGYLSLIHI
;
A
#
# COMPACT_ATOMS: atom_id res chain seq x y z
N MET A 1 -31.35 33.03 33.09
CA MET A 1 -31.08 31.56 33.03
C MET A 1 -30.90 31.05 31.59
N GLY A 2 -31.71 31.40 30.58
CA GLY A 2 -31.62 30.82 29.23
C GLY A 2 -30.29 30.98 28.47
N ARG A 3 -29.55 32.10 28.62
CA ARG A 3 -28.28 32.32 27.90
C ARG A 3 -27.17 31.39 28.39
N TRP A 4 -27.08 31.11 29.69
CA TRP A 4 -26.11 30.19 30.26
C TRP A 4 -26.34 28.73 29.86
N THR A 5 -27.60 28.33 29.80
CA THR A 5 -27.97 27.00 29.32
C THR A 5 -27.47 26.76 27.87
N VAL A 6 -27.61 27.79 27.01
CA VAL A 6 -27.13 27.73 25.61
C VAL A 6 -25.60 27.59 25.57
N TYR A 7 -24.86 28.38 26.37
CA TYR A 7 -23.40 28.27 26.39
C TYR A 7 -22.91 26.89 26.87
N VAL A 8 -23.53 26.34 27.90
CA VAL A 8 -23.24 25.01 28.40
C VAL A 8 -23.55 23.95 27.33
N LEU A 9 -24.65 24.02 26.64
CA LEU A 9 -24.99 23.09 25.57
C LEU A 9 -24.01 23.16 24.40
N ILE A 10 -23.56 24.37 24.03
CA ILE A 10 -22.53 24.55 23.00
C ILE A 10 -21.21 23.89 23.45
N ALA A 11 -20.80 24.09 24.71
CA ALA A 11 -19.56 23.46 25.21
C ALA A 11 -19.63 21.93 25.24
N ILE A 12 -20.81 21.41 25.65
CA ILE A 12 -21.03 19.95 25.62
C ILE A 12 -20.95 19.42 24.17
N GLY A 13 -21.63 20.08 23.24
CA GLY A 13 -21.58 19.71 21.82
C GLY A 13 -20.15 19.77 21.25
N PHE A 14 -19.39 20.82 21.59
CA PHE A 14 -17.99 20.95 21.22
C PHE A 14 -17.12 19.84 21.84
N ALA A 15 -17.30 19.53 23.12
CA ALA A 15 -16.55 18.46 23.80
C ALA A 15 -16.84 17.07 23.18
N ILE A 16 -18.10 16.80 22.80
CA ILE A 16 -18.48 15.56 22.10
C ILE A 16 -17.78 15.49 20.74
N ALA A 17 -17.76 16.58 19.98
CA ALA A 17 -17.05 16.64 18.71
C ALA A 17 -15.53 16.40 18.89
N CYS A 18 -14.91 17.03 19.89
CA CYS A 18 -13.50 16.81 20.21
C CYS A 18 -13.22 15.36 20.62
N ALA A 19 -14.07 14.74 21.42
CA ALA A 19 -13.94 13.34 21.81
C ALA A 19 -13.99 12.40 20.60
N PHE A 20 -14.92 12.64 19.68
CA PHE A 20 -15.04 11.88 18.44
C PHE A 20 -13.79 12.04 17.55
N LEU A 21 -13.30 13.25 17.37
CA LEU A 21 -12.11 13.54 16.57
C LEU A 21 -10.83 12.95 17.22
N SER A 22 -10.74 13.00 18.56
CA SER A 22 -9.66 12.37 19.29
C SER A 22 -9.64 10.85 19.07
N ASN A 23 -10.81 10.18 19.25
CA ASN A 23 -10.92 8.74 19.02
C ASN A 23 -10.55 8.36 17.58
N TRP A 24 -11.02 9.09 16.59
CA TRP A 24 -10.66 8.87 15.19
C TRP A 24 -9.15 8.99 14.94
N GLN A 25 -8.47 9.94 15.58
CA GLN A 25 -7.01 10.08 15.48
C GLN A 25 -6.27 8.95 16.19
N PHE A 26 -6.78 8.43 17.32
CA PHE A 26 -6.19 7.26 17.97
C PHE A 26 -6.30 6.01 17.09
N GLU A 27 -7.45 5.74 16.50
CA GLU A 27 -7.65 4.62 15.56
C GLU A 27 -6.69 4.72 14.35
N ARG A 28 -6.51 5.93 13.81
CA ARG A 28 -5.54 6.17 12.73
C ARG A 28 -4.10 5.90 13.17
N ASN A 29 -3.74 6.31 14.38
CA ASN A 29 -2.41 6.06 14.93
C ASN A 29 -2.17 4.56 15.16
N GLU A 30 -3.16 3.83 15.66
CA GLU A 30 -3.07 2.38 15.87
C GLU A 30 -2.86 1.64 14.54
N THR A 31 -3.71 1.89 13.55
CA THR A 31 -3.55 1.30 12.20
C THR A 31 -2.18 1.60 11.60
N ARG A 32 -1.67 2.84 11.77
CA ARG A 32 -0.35 3.20 11.27
C ARG A 32 0.77 2.48 12.01
N SER A 33 0.65 2.34 13.33
CA SER A 33 1.64 1.61 14.15
C SER A 33 1.68 0.13 13.80
N GLU A 34 0.54 -0.50 13.52
CA GLU A 34 0.47 -1.88 13.06
C GLU A 34 1.18 -2.06 11.70
N GLN A 35 0.97 -1.13 10.76
CA GLN A 35 1.65 -1.16 9.46
C GLN A 35 3.16 -1.02 9.58
N ILE A 36 3.64 -0.14 10.49
CA ILE A 36 5.07 0.04 10.76
C ILE A 36 5.65 -1.23 11.39
N ALA A 37 4.95 -1.83 12.35
CA ALA A 37 5.40 -3.07 13.00
C ALA A 37 5.55 -4.22 11.99
N LEU A 38 4.62 -4.38 11.03
CA LEU A 38 4.75 -5.37 9.95
C LEU A 38 5.99 -5.13 9.07
N VAL A 39 6.29 -3.86 8.77
CA VAL A 39 7.51 -3.53 8.02
C VAL A 39 8.76 -3.86 8.83
N GLU A 40 8.82 -3.46 10.11
CA GLU A 40 9.96 -3.73 10.99
C GLU A 40 10.22 -5.22 11.20
N GLU A 41 9.16 -6.04 11.25
CA GLU A 41 9.26 -7.48 11.45
C GLU A 41 9.65 -8.22 10.15
N ASN A 42 9.05 -7.85 9.02
CA ASN A 42 9.09 -8.66 7.81
C ASN A 42 10.06 -8.15 6.74
N TYR A 43 10.27 -6.81 6.63
CA TYR A 43 10.91 -6.22 5.44
C TYR A 43 12.31 -6.74 5.16
N ASP A 44 13.11 -7.00 6.20
CA ASP A 44 14.48 -7.50 6.12
C ASP A 44 14.60 -8.92 6.67
N ALA A 45 13.49 -9.67 6.77
CA ALA A 45 13.51 -11.07 7.15
C ALA A 45 14.24 -11.92 6.10
N ASP A 46 14.73 -13.09 6.50
CA ASP A 46 15.32 -14.04 5.58
C ASP A 46 14.26 -14.54 4.59
N PRO A 47 14.56 -14.58 3.27
CA PRO A 47 13.62 -15.08 2.27
C PRO A 47 13.24 -16.54 2.48
N VAL A 48 11.95 -16.87 2.40
CA VAL A 48 11.43 -18.24 2.47
C VAL A 48 10.76 -18.63 1.14
N PRO A 49 10.58 -19.92 0.84
CA PRO A 49 9.82 -20.34 -0.35
C PRO A 49 8.40 -19.74 -0.35
N LEU A 50 7.89 -19.32 -1.52
CA LEU A 50 6.52 -18.79 -1.63
C LEU A 50 5.47 -19.73 -1.05
N ALA A 51 5.62 -21.04 -1.25
CA ALA A 51 4.69 -22.04 -0.78
C ALA A 51 4.58 -22.13 0.76
N ASP A 52 5.57 -21.63 1.51
CA ASP A 52 5.55 -21.64 2.97
C ASP A 52 4.60 -20.54 3.53
N LEU A 53 4.35 -19.46 2.76
CA LEU A 53 3.49 -18.34 3.16
C LEU A 53 2.16 -18.31 2.37
N ILE A 54 2.18 -18.75 1.10
CA ILE A 54 0.99 -18.87 0.27
C ILE A 54 0.86 -20.33 -0.17
N GLY A 55 0.12 -21.10 0.60
CA GLY A 55 -0.12 -22.52 0.34
C GLY A 55 -1.02 -22.77 -0.88
N ASP A 56 -1.54 -23.99 -0.99
CA ASP A 56 -2.42 -24.42 -2.10
C ASP A 56 -3.77 -23.68 -2.10
N ASP A 57 -4.17 -23.09 -0.98
CA ASP A 57 -5.38 -22.26 -0.87
C ASP A 57 -5.22 -20.88 -1.52
N GLY A 58 -3.97 -20.51 -1.87
CA GLY A 58 -3.66 -19.26 -2.53
C GLY A 58 -3.95 -18.00 -1.68
N VAL A 59 -4.01 -18.11 -0.33
CA VAL A 59 -4.36 -17.01 0.57
C VAL A 59 -3.11 -16.43 1.23
N LEU A 60 -2.95 -15.10 1.16
CA LEU A 60 -1.94 -14.36 1.92
C LEU A 60 -2.45 -14.08 3.34
N ASP A 61 -1.70 -14.47 4.38
CA ASP A 61 -1.95 -13.96 5.74
C ASP A 61 -1.56 -12.47 5.81
N PRO A 62 -2.41 -11.59 6.36
CA PRO A 62 -2.07 -10.19 6.54
C PRO A 62 -0.79 -9.94 7.34
N GLY A 63 -0.39 -10.87 8.22
CA GLY A 63 0.86 -10.82 8.97
C GLY A 63 2.12 -11.02 8.12
N ASP A 64 1.98 -11.63 6.91
CA ASP A 64 3.10 -11.91 6.00
C ASP A 64 3.34 -10.81 4.96
N VAL A 65 2.60 -9.72 5.02
CA VAL A 65 2.84 -8.56 4.15
C VAL A 65 4.24 -8.02 4.37
N TRP A 66 4.97 -7.69 3.29
CA TRP A 66 6.37 -7.30 3.23
C TRP A 66 7.39 -8.43 3.41
N HIS A 67 6.98 -9.64 3.78
CA HIS A 67 7.92 -10.74 3.94
C HIS A 67 8.58 -11.12 2.60
N PRO A 68 9.92 -11.28 2.54
CA PRO A 68 10.61 -11.71 1.36
C PRO A 68 10.33 -13.19 1.07
N VAL A 69 10.05 -13.52 -0.20
CA VAL A 69 9.90 -14.90 -0.66
C VAL A 69 10.79 -15.17 -1.87
N VAL A 70 11.21 -16.44 -1.99
CA VAL A 70 11.95 -16.93 -3.15
C VAL A 70 10.97 -17.60 -4.11
N LEU A 71 11.05 -17.22 -5.37
CA LEU A 71 10.38 -17.84 -6.51
C LEU A 71 11.43 -18.50 -7.39
N ASN A 72 11.17 -19.73 -7.85
CA ASN A 72 11.98 -20.41 -8.83
C ASN A 72 11.11 -20.78 -10.02
N GLY A 73 11.51 -20.41 -11.24
CA GLY A 73 10.69 -20.64 -12.43
C GLY A 73 11.09 -19.75 -13.60
N GLU A 74 10.12 -19.27 -14.35
CA GLU A 74 10.35 -18.44 -15.54
C GLU A 74 9.36 -17.30 -15.68
N TYR A 75 9.78 -16.17 -16.21
CA TYR A 75 8.90 -15.04 -16.56
C TYR A 75 8.07 -15.35 -17.82
N ILE A 76 6.80 -14.98 -17.82
CA ILE A 76 5.93 -14.98 -18.99
C ILE A 76 5.99 -13.59 -19.62
N ALA A 77 7.06 -13.31 -20.37
CA ALA A 77 7.36 -11.96 -20.87
C ALA A 77 6.29 -11.40 -21.82
N ASP A 78 5.60 -12.26 -22.57
CA ASP A 78 4.56 -11.87 -23.52
C ASP A 78 3.31 -11.29 -22.84
N ASP A 79 3.07 -11.64 -21.58
CA ASP A 79 1.94 -11.18 -20.76
C ASP A 79 2.32 -9.98 -19.86
N GLN A 80 3.42 -9.29 -20.16
CA GLN A 80 3.83 -8.10 -19.43
C GLN A 80 2.77 -7.01 -19.45
N LEU A 81 2.49 -6.42 -18.29
CA LEU A 81 1.54 -5.32 -18.12
C LEU A 81 2.23 -4.09 -17.51
N LEU A 82 1.71 -2.91 -17.81
CA LEU A 82 2.19 -1.65 -17.23
C LEU A 82 1.12 -1.03 -16.33
N VAL A 83 1.47 -0.77 -15.08
CA VAL A 83 0.60 0.00 -14.18
C VAL A 83 0.89 1.47 -14.36
N ARG A 84 -0.11 2.23 -14.79
CA ARG A 84 0.05 3.64 -15.12
C ARG A 84 -0.17 4.58 -13.94
N ASN A 85 0.41 5.80 -14.06
CA ASN A 85 0.24 6.89 -13.10
C ASN A 85 0.77 6.56 -11.69
N ARG A 86 1.88 5.86 -11.61
CA ARG A 86 2.57 5.57 -10.35
C ARG A 86 3.52 6.71 -9.98
N PRO A 87 3.44 7.27 -8.78
CA PRO A 87 4.33 8.37 -8.36
C PRO A 87 5.70 7.82 -7.96
N HIS A 88 6.69 7.99 -8.83
CA HIS A 88 8.09 7.65 -8.53
C HIS A 88 9.00 8.82 -8.90
N GLY A 89 10.00 9.11 -8.05
CA GLY A 89 10.98 10.18 -8.31
C GLY A 89 10.40 11.58 -8.52
N GLY A 90 9.19 11.86 -7.98
CA GLY A 90 8.50 13.15 -8.14
C GLY A 90 7.78 13.32 -9.47
N THR A 91 7.68 12.28 -10.30
CA THR A 91 6.94 12.27 -11.55
C THR A 91 5.95 11.11 -11.61
N SER A 92 5.04 11.12 -12.59
CA SER A 92 4.21 9.97 -12.90
C SER A 92 5.03 8.96 -13.71
N ALA A 93 5.06 7.71 -13.28
CA ALA A 93 5.81 6.63 -13.90
C ALA A 93 4.90 5.44 -14.24
N PHE A 94 5.49 4.39 -14.81
CA PHE A 94 4.85 3.10 -15.04
C PHE A 94 5.57 2.03 -14.23
N GLU A 95 4.84 1.24 -13.43
CA GLU A 95 5.37 0.01 -12.84
C GLU A 95 5.24 -1.14 -13.83
N VAL A 96 6.21 -2.05 -13.83
CA VAL A 96 6.33 -3.13 -14.81
C VAL A 96 5.96 -4.45 -14.13
N LEU A 97 4.76 -4.94 -14.41
CA LEU A 97 4.29 -6.23 -13.94
C LEU A 97 4.62 -7.31 -14.97
N VAL A 98 5.28 -8.37 -14.53
CA VAL A 98 5.51 -9.54 -15.36
C VAL A 98 5.02 -10.77 -14.63
N PRO A 99 4.09 -11.55 -15.23
CA PRO A 99 3.71 -12.82 -14.65
C PRO A 99 4.89 -13.77 -14.60
N PHE A 100 5.01 -14.51 -13.51
CA PHE A 100 6.07 -15.47 -13.25
C PHE A 100 5.44 -16.84 -12.99
N ARG A 101 5.81 -17.83 -13.77
CA ARG A 101 5.37 -19.22 -13.57
C ARG A 101 6.36 -19.92 -12.69
N ASP A 102 5.91 -20.35 -11.50
CA ASP A 102 6.74 -21.12 -10.59
C ASP A 102 6.94 -22.58 -11.05
N VAL A 103 7.80 -23.30 -10.37
CA VAL A 103 8.10 -24.70 -10.68
C VAL A 103 6.89 -25.63 -10.49
N ASP A 104 5.88 -25.22 -9.72
CA ASP A 104 4.64 -25.97 -9.48
C ASP A 104 3.55 -25.62 -10.52
N GLY A 105 3.83 -24.67 -11.42
CA GLY A 105 2.97 -24.25 -12.52
C GLY A 105 1.98 -23.14 -12.16
N ARG A 106 1.98 -22.64 -10.91
CA ARG A 106 1.18 -21.48 -10.52
C ARG A 106 1.77 -20.21 -11.10
N VAL A 107 0.94 -19.22 -11.34
CA VAL A 107 1.38 -17.92 -11.86
C VAL A 107 1.31 -16.88 -10.74
N PHE A 108 2.43 -16.21 -10.51
CA PHE A 108 2.56 -15.14 -9.54
C PHE A 108 2.92 -13.83 -10.25
N ILE A 109 2.29 -12.72 -9.87
CA ILE A 109 2.57 -11.41 -10.48
C ILE A 109 3.78 -10.79 -9.80
N VAL A 110 4.82 -10.47 -10.56
CA VAL A 110 6.04 -9.79 -10.10
C VAL A 110 6.06 -8.36 -10.61
N ASP A 111 6.11 -7.41 -9.70
CA ASP A 111 6.41 -6.01 -9.99
C ASP A 111 7.93 -5.82 -9.99
N ARG A 112 8.50 -5.74 -11.21
CA ARG A 112 9.96 -5.70 -11.42
C ARG A 112 10.58 -4.32 -11.21
N GLY A 113 9.77 -3.30 -10.96
CA GLY A 113 10.23 -1.93 -10.81
C GLY A 113 9.50 -0.99 -11.75
N TRP A 114 10.02 0.21 -11.92
CA TRP A 114 9.34 1.24 -12.68
C TRP A 114 10.21 1.84 -13.79
N VAL A 115 9.53 2.40 -14.81
CA VAL A 115 10.13 3.16 -15.90
C VAL A 115 9.52 4.56 -15.97
N PRO A 116 10.28 5.58 -16.39
CA PRO A 116 9.75 6.93 -16.58
C PRO A 116 8.72 6.96 -17.72
N PRO A 117 7.84 7.96 -17.74
CA PRO A 117 6.94 8.18 -18.88
C PRO A 117 7.75 8.52 -20.14
N GLY A 118 7.25 8.08 -21.29
CA GLY A 118 7.73 8.53 -22.60
C GLY A 118 7.05 9.82 -23.07
N ASP A 119 7.27 10.16 -24.32
CA ASP A 119 6.63 11.33 -24.97
C ASP A 119 5.12 11.12 -25.22
N GLY A 120 4.62 9.89 -25.10
CA GLY A 120 3.22 9.51 -25.34
C GLY A 120 2.53 8.89 -24.13
N ASP A 121 1.53 8.03 -24.41
CA ASP A 121 0.75 7.30 -23.40
C ASP A 121 1.44 6.05 -22.86
N SER A 122 2.67 5.77 -23.28
CA SER A 122 3.50 4.61 -22.89
C SER A 122 4.94 5.04 -22.67
N PRO A 123 5.74 4.28 -21.90
CA PRO A 123 7.17 4.54 -21.78
C PRO A 123 7.89 4.33 -23.13
N ASP A 124 9.02 5.00 -23.32
CA ASP A 124 9.81 4.88 -24.57
C ASP A 124 10.47 3.50 -24.71
N SER A 125 10.81 2.86 -23.59
CA SER A 125 11.34 1.51 -23.55
C SER A 125 11.06 0.85 -22.20
N VAL A 126 10.92 -0.48 -22.21
CA VAL A 126 10.80 -1.30 -20.99
C VAL A 126 11.84 -2.40 -21.08
N PRO A 127 12.78 -2.49 -20.13
CA PRO A 127 13.77 -3.56 -20.07
C PRO A 127 13.12 -4.94 -19.96
N ALA A 128 13.49 -5.86 -20.84
CA ALA A 128 12.97 -7.22 -20.85
C ALA A 128 13.39 -8.00 -19.59
N PRO A 129 12.54 -8.93 -19.09
CA PRO A 129 12.95 -9.85 -18.05
C PRO A 129 13.99 -10.85 -18.55
N PRO A 130 14.77 -11.49 -17.65
CA PRO A 130 15.63 -12.57 -18.04
C PRO A 130 14.81 -13.76 -18.59
N THR A 131 15.42 -14.56 -19.46
CA THR A 131 14.79 -15.71 -20.09
C THR A 131 15.28 -17.03 -19.49
N GLY A 132 14.43 -18.06 -19.49
CA GLY A 132 14.71 -19.37 -18.92
C GLY A 132 14.50 -19.41 -17.41
N GLU A 133 15.16 -20.36 -16.74
CA GLU A 133 15.05 -20.48 -15.28
C GLU A 133 15.67 -19.29 -14.54
N VAL A 134 14.90 -18.69 -13.64
CA VAL A 134 15.28 -17.53 -12.84
C VAL A 134 14.90 -17.78 -11.39
N GLU A 135 15.81 -17.44 -10.48
CA GLU A 135 15.48 -17.25 -9.08
C GLU A 135 15.14 -15.78 -8.84
N VAL A 136 13.96 -15.52 -8.27
CA VAL A 136 13.51 -14.16 -7.98
C VAL A 136 13.18 -14.04 -6.50
N ILE A 137 13.73 -13.03 -5.84
CA ILE A 137 13.33 -12.67 -4.48
C ILE A 137 12.41 -11.47 -4.57
N VAL A 138 11.23 -11.58 -3.96
CA VAL A 138 10.21 -10.52 -3.94
C VAL A 138 9.67 -10.33 -2.52
N ARG A 139 9.20 -9.13 -2.19
CA ARG A 139 8.41 -8.88 -0.97
C ARG A 139 6.93 -8.99 -1.28
N LEU A 140 6.21 -9.73 -0.44
CA LEU A 140 4.77 -9.95 -0.59
C LEU A 140 3.97 -8.67 -0.36
N ARG A 141 3.06 -8.37 -1.28
CA ARG A 141 2.15 -7.23 -1.21
C ARG A 141 0.72 -7.67 -1.54
N PRO A 142 -0.29 -7.19 -0.81
CA PRO A 142 -1.68 -7.43 -1.17
C PRO A 142 -2.04 -6.67 -2.46
N GLY A 143 -2.95 -7.25 -3.25
CA GLY A 143 -3.51 -6.58 -4.42
C GLY A 143 -4.26 -5.29 -4.06
N GLU A 144 -4.43 -4.43 -5.06
CA GLU A 144 -5.09 -3.13 -4.91
C GLU A 144 -6.57 -3.17 -5.30
N GLN A 145 -7.33 -2.22 -4.77
CA GLN A 145 -8.72 -2.02 -5.18
C GLN A 145 -8.78 -1.32 -6.55
N LEU A 146 -9.82 -1.64 -7.32
CA LEU A 146 -10.10 -0.89 -8.55
C LEU A 146 -10.36 0.59 -8.23
N PRO A 147 -9.94 1.52 -9.11
CA PRO A 147 -10.19 2.94 -8.91
C PRO A 147 -11.68 3.24 -8.82
N ALA A 148 -12.11 3.94 -7.77
CA ALA A 148 -13.51 4.34 -7.60
C ALA A 148 -14.05 5.21 -8.75
N SER A 149 -13.16 5.84 -9.53
CA SER A 149 -13.49 6.64 -10.72
C SER A 149 -13.94 5.79 -11.92
N GLY A 150 -13.79 4.44 -11.87
CA GLY A 150 -14.03 3.57 -13.01
C GLY A 150 -13.07 3.78 -14.19
N ARG A 151 -11.94 4.45 -13.95
CA ARG A 151 -10.94 4.72 -14.99
C ARG A 151 -10.31 3.42 -15.49
N GLY A 152 -10.41 3.15 -16.79
CA GLY A 152 -9.70 2.07 -17.47
C GLY A 152 -8.27 2.44 -17.88
N ALA A 153 -7.64 1.56 -18.63
CA ALA A 153 -6.33 1.73 -19.22
C ALA A 153 -6.32 1.24 -20.68
N PRO A 154 -5.38 1.69 -21.53
CA PRO A 154 -5.14 1.13 -22.86
C PRO A 154 -4.70 -0.33 -22.80
N ASP A 155 -4.73 -1.02 -23.96
CA ASP A 155 -4.23 -2.39 -24.09
C ASP A 155 -2.78 -2.52 -23.59
N GLY A 156 -2.49 -3.61 -22.86
CA GLY A 156 -1.18 -3.83 -22.23
C GLY A 156 -0.93 -2.97 -20.99
N GLN A 157 -1.91 -2.18 -20.55
CA GLN A 157 -1.81 -1.37 -19.33
C GLN A 157 -2.97 -1.66 -18.38
N VAL A 158 -2.73 -1.43 -17.09
CA VAL A 158 -3.74 -1.53 -16.03
C VAL A 158 -3.76 -0.26 -15.18
N PRO A 159 -4.91 0.14 -14.64
CA PRO A 159 -5.02 1.36 -13.84
C PRO A 159 -4.49 1.20 -12.42
N THR A 160 -4.37 -0.05 -11.92
CA THR A 160 -3.97 -0.42 -10.57
C THR A 160 -3.62 -1.91 -10.53
N ILE A 161 -2.91 -2.37 -9.49
CA ILE A 161 -2.54 -3.79 -9.32
C ILE A 161 -3.73 -4.55 -8.70
N ASN A 162 -4.85 -4.58 -9.43
CA ASN A 162 -6.02 -5.37 -9.03
C ASN A 162 -5.85 -6.80 -9.57
N LEU A 163 -5.40 -7.71 -8.71
CA LEU A 163 -5.03 -9.07 -9.09
C LEU A 163 -6.17 -9.88 -9.74
N PRO A 164 -7.43 -9.80 -9.26
CA PRO A 164 -8.54 -10.46 -9.96
C PRO A 164 -8.72 -10.00 -11.40
N SER A 165 -8.57 -8.69 -11.67
CA SER A 165 -8.67 -8.16 -13.03
C SER A 165 -7.45 -8.50 -13.88
N ILE A 166 -6.26 -8.59 -13.29
CA ILE A 166 -5.03 -9.02 -13.97
C ILE A 166 -5.12 -10.51 -14.34
N ALA A 167 -5.68 -11.35 -13.47
CA ALA A 167 -5.88 -12.76 -13.75
C ALA A 167 -6.79 -13.05 -14.95
N GLU A 168 -7.65 -12.11 -15.34
CA GLU A 168 -8.47 -12.21 -16.56
C GLU A 168 -7.64 -11.92 -17.84
N LEU A 169 -6.45 -11.32 -17.72
CA LEU A 169 -5.58 -10.92 -18.83
C LEU A 169 -4.38 -11.88 -19.02
N VAL A 170 -4.12 -12.75 -18.06
CA VAL A 170 -2.94 -13.63 -18.01
C VAL A 170 -3.40 -15.10 -18.05
N ASP A 171 -2.72 -15.91 -18.84
CA ASP A 171 -3.02 -17.33 -18.94
C ASP A 171 -2.40 -18.12 -17.77
N GLY A 172 -3.21 -18.93 -17.11
CA GLY A 172 -2.78 -19.87 -16.05
C GLY A 172 -3.52 -19.71 -14.73
N ASP A 173 -3.05 -20.41 -13.71
CA ASP A 173 -3.59 -20.37 -12.36
C ASP A 173 -2.91 -19.23 -11.58
N VAL A 174 -3.48 -18.03 -11.69
CA VAL A 174 -2.91 -16.81 -11.09
C VAL A 174 -3.28 -16.68 -9.62
N ILE A 175 -2.26 -16.56 -8.77
CA ILE A 175 -2.44 -16.21 -7.35
C ILE A 175 -2.97 -14.77 -7.26
N THR A 176 -4.17 -14.60 -6.70
CA THR A 176 -4.86 -13.30 -6.65
C THR A 176 -4.86 -12.64 -5.27
N SER A 177 -4.29 -13.29 -4.26
CA SER A 177 -4.20 -12.75 -2.89
C SER A 177 -3.02 -11.80 -2.70
N ALA A 178 -1.95 -12.00 -3.48
CA ALA A 178 -0.70 -11.25 -3.36
C ALA A 178 -0.01 -11.06 -4.72
N TYR A 179 0.84 -10.03 -4.80
CA TYR A 179 1.88 -9.87 -5.81
C TYR A 179 3.24 -9.66 -5.14
N GLY A 180 4.32 -9.80 -5.88
CA GLY A 180 5.68 -9.64 -5.38
C GLY A 180 6.31 -8.34 -5.87
N GLN A 181 6.79 -7.51 -4.96
CA GLN A 181 7.64 -6.37 -5.27
C GLN A 181 9.11 -6.83 -5.30
N ILE A 182 9.80 -6.65 -6.41
CA ILE A 182 11.14 -7.22 -6.62
C ILE A 182 12.17 -6.72 -5.60
N VAL A 183 13.01 -7.64 -5.16
CA VAL A 183 14.25 -7.39 -4.39
C VAL A 183 15.45 -7.69 -5.25
N SER A 184 15.47 -8.87 -5.89
CA SER A 184 16.56 -9.31 -6.78
C SER A 184 16.07 -10.39 -7.74
N GLU A 185 16.78 -10.54 -8.85
CA GLU A 185 16.61 -11.64 -9.81
C GLU A 185 17.95 -12.18 -10.27
N THR A 186 18.05 -13.50 -10.45
CA THR A 186 19.27 -14.21 -10.87
C THR A 186 18.94 -15.27 -11.92
N PRO A 187 19.46 -15.17 -13.15
CA PRO A 187 20.32 -14.10 -13.68
C PRO A 187 19.58 -12.76 -13.79
N PRO A 188 20.28 -11.63 -13.80
CA PRO A 188 19.65 -10.33 -14.00
C PRO A 188 19.09 -10.18 -15.42
N GLY A 189 17.98 -9.40 -15.55
CA GLY A 189 17.42 -9.04 -16.85
C GLY A 189 18.23 -7.99 -17.61
N ASP A 190 17.80 -7.68 -18.80
CA ASP A 190 18.41 -6.64 -19.64
C ASP A 190 18.03 -5.25 -19.12
N GLY A 191 19.03 -4.39 -18.93
CA GLY A 191 18.84 -3.00 -18.50
C GLY A 191 18.48 -2.85 -17.02
N THR A 192 18.14 -1.61 -16.63
CA THR A 192 17.86 -1.26 -15.24
C THR A 192 16.48 -0.63 -15.12
N LEU A 193 15.63 -1.19 -14.28
CA LEU A 193 14.39 -0.60 -13.83
C LEU A 193 14.63 0.25 -12.58
N GLY A 194 13.83 1.28 -12.37
CA GLY A 194 13.83 2.02 -11.11
C GLY A 194 13.39 1.10 -9.97
N GLY A 195 14.14 1.12 -8.87
CA GLY A 195 13.81 0.36 -7.67
C GLY A 195 12.72 1.04 -6.82
N PHE A 196 12.29 0.34 -5.79
CA PHE A 196 11.31 0.83 -4.83
C PHE A 196 12.00 1.38 -3.59
N ASP A 197 11.49 2.50 -3.10
CA ASP A 197 11.93 3.04 -1.82
C ASP A 197 11.39 2.17 -0.68
N SER A 198 12.17 2.03 0.40
CA SER A 198 11.71 1.39 1.62
C SER A 198 10.49 2.13 2.19
N PRO A 199 9.52 1.42 2.76
CA PRO A 199 8.40 2.06 3.44
C PRO A 199 8.90 2.97 4.56
N THR A 200 8.20 4.10 4.77
CA THR A 200 8.54 5.02 5.85
C THR A 200 8.07 4.48 7.20
N ASP A 201 8.92 4.61 8.20
CA ASP A 201 8.66 4.34 9.62
C ASP A 201 8.02 5.53 10.36
N ASP A 202 7.73 6.63 9.67
CA ASP A 202 7.11 7.81 10.26
C ASP A 202 5.66 7.52 10.70
N PRO A 203 5.34 7.56 12.01
CA PRO A 203 4.00 7.34 12.52
C PRO A 203 3.04 8.50 12.19
N GLY A 204 3.58 9.62 11.72
CA GLY A 204 2.83 10.84 11.48
C GLY A 204 2.35 11.53 12.77
N PRO A 205 1.59 12.63 12.63
CA PRO A 205 1.19 13.47 13.77
C PRO A 205 -0.10 13.01 14.49
N HIS A 206 -0.62 11.80 14.19
CA HIS A 206 -1.94 11.36 14.65
C HIS A 206 -2.09 11.37 16.18
N LEU A 207 -1.09 10.85 16.91
CA LEU A 207 -1.09 10.85 18.37
C LEU A 207 -1.12 12.27 18.95
N SER A 208 -0.33 13.17 18.37
CA SER A 208 -0.29 14.58 18.80
C SER A 208 -1.64 15.26 18.60
N TYR A 209 -2.31 15.03 17.46
CA TYR A 209 -3.64 15.55 17.21
C TYR A 209 -4.70 14.93 18.11
N ALA A 210 -4.63 13.64 18.42
CA ALA A 210 -5.54 13.00 19.37
C ALA A 210 -5.50 13.70 20.74
N ILE A 211 -4.30 13.92 21.27
CA ILE A 211 -4.08 14.64 22.54
C ILE A 211 -4.57 16.10 22.43
N GLN A 212 -4.28 16.76 21.32
CA GLN A 212 -4.71 18.15 21.09
C GLN A 212 -6.24 18.31 21.17
N TRP A 213 -7.02 17.38 20.60
CA TRP A 213 -8.49 17.43 20.69
C TRP A 213 -8.98 17.29 22.13
N ILE A 214 -8.35 16.46 22.95
CA ILE A 214 -8.67 16.35 24.40
C ILE A 214 -8.41 17.69 25.09
N LEU A 215 -7.26 18.32 24.81
CA LEU A 215 -6.92 19.63 25.40
C LEU A 215 -7.92 20.73 24.97
N PHE A 216 -8.38 20.72 23.72
CA PHE A 216 -9.40 21.66 23.25
C PHE A 216 -10.74 21.47 23.97
N ALA A 217 -11.16 20.22 24.22
CA ALA A 217 -12.36 19.95 25.01
C ALA A 217 -12.24 20.54 26.44
N LEU A 218 -11.10 20.31 27.10
CA LEU A 218 -10.84 20.85 28.44
C LEU A 218 -10.81 22.37 28.44
N MET A 219 -10.14 23.01 27.47
CA MET A 219 -10.11 24.46 27.36
C MET A 219 -11.49 25.07 27.15
N GLY A 220 -12.38 24.40 26.41
CA GLY A 220 -13.76 24.84 26.23
C GLY A 220 -14.51 24.96 27.54
N PHE A 221 -14.37 23.99 28.45
CA PHE A 221 -14.98 24.05 29.78
C PHE A 221 -14.33 25.11 30.67
N VAL A 222 -13.00 25.23 30.66
CA VAL A 222 -12.28 26.28 31.41
C VAL A 222 -12.72 27.66 30.95
N PHE A 223 -12.86 27.88 29.65
CA PHE A 223 -13.32 29.16 29.08
C PHE A 223 -14.73 29.50 29.55
N ILE A 224 -15.69 28.57 29.56
CA ILE A 224 -17.05 28.82 30.08
C ILE A 224 -17.04 29.09 31.57
N GLY A 225 -16.21 28.34 32.34
CA GLY A 225 -16.03 28.62 33.76
C GLY A 225 -15.51 30.03 34.03
N TYR A 226 -14.53 30.48 33.26
CA TYR A 226 -13.95 31.82 33.33
C TYR A 226 -15.01 32.91 33.00
N LEU A 227 -15.79 32.72 31.93
CA LEU A 227 -16.89 33.64 31.59
C LEU A 227 -17.95 33.72 32.70
N SER A 228 -18.21 32.60 33.37
CA SER A 228 -19.15 32.55 34.51
C SER A 228 -18.66 33.42 35.67
N LEU A 229 -17.36 33.42 35.96
CA LEU A 229 -16.80 34.22 37.05
C LEU A 229 -16.77 35.73 36.77
N ILE A 230 -16.63 36.15 35.51
CA ILE A 230 -16.59 37.57 35.13
C ILE A 230 -18.01 38.18 35.09
N HIS A 231 -19.05 37.38 34.83
CA HIS A 231 -20.40 37.88 34.65
C HIS A 231 -21.28 37.69 35.89
N ILE A 232 -20.71 37.29 37.02
CA ILE A 232 -21.31 37.36 38.36
C ILE A 232 -20.90 38.68 39.01
#